data_237b8d224f104edac6b956742792741a
#
_entry.id   237b8d224f104edac6b956742792741a
#
_cell.length_a   1.000
_cell.length_b   1.000
_cell.length_c   1.000
_cell.angle_alpha   90.00
_cell.angle_beta   90.00
_cell.angle_gamma   90.00
#
_symmetry.space_group_name_H-M   'P 1'
#
loop_
_entity.id
_entity.type
_entity.pdbx_description
1 polymer ?
#
loop_
_entity_poly.entity_id
_entity_poly.type
_entity_poly.pdbx_seq_one_letter_code
_entity_poly.pdbx_strand_id
1 'polypeptide(L)'
;MSHIIVVFPRRDNAVNIRNVLVRAGMEVSAVCLTGAKVLQYVDNWSDGIVVCGYRLQDMQYTELREALPFSFDMLLVAPPSKWMDELPEGVVGLPLPIKIYDLVSTVEMLQQSQERARKKRKERSRKRNDAEKKLVDQAKALLMERNNMSEDEAHRYLQKSSCLLYTSPSPRDGLL
;
A
#
# COMPACT_ATOMS: atom_id res chain seq x y z
N MET A 1 -3.77 10.95 3.95
CA MET A 1 -4.09 10.44 5.30
C MET A 1 -4.16 8.94 5.20
N SER A 2 -3.54 8.21 6.12
CA SER A 2 -3.61 6.74 6.13
C SER A 2 -4.94 6.31 6.72
N HIS A 3 -5.64 5.39 6.08
CA HIS A 3 -6.92 4.87 6.58
C HIS A 3 -6.69 3.92 7.75
N ILE A 4 -7.47 4.06 8.82
CA ILE A 4 -7.45 3.13 9.95
C ILE A 4 -8.70 2.27 9.92
N ILE A 5 -8.52 0.95 9.87
CA ILE A 5 -9.57 -0.05 9.94
C ILE A 5 -9.44 -0.79 11.26
N VAL A 6 -10.51 -0.90 12.02
CA VAL A 6 -10.57 -1.70 13.25
C VAL A 6 -11.40 -2.94 13.00
N VAL A 7 -10.83 -4.13 13.21
CA VAL A 7 -11.51 -5.40 13.01
C VAL A 7 -11.33 -6.36 14.19
N PHE A 8 -12.43 -6.73 14.82
CA PHE A 8 -12.48 -7.68 15.92
C PHE A 8 -13.73 -8.56 15.81
N PRO A 9 -13.67 -9.82 16.29
CA PRO A 9 -14.80 -10.74 16.21
C PRO A 9 -16.00 -10.29 17.06
N ARG A 10 -15.76 -9.52 18.13
CA ARG A 10 -16.77 -8.95 19.01
C ARG A 10 -16.91 -7.46 18.74
N ARG A 11 -18.13 -7.03 18.50
CA ARG A 11 -18.47 -5.61 18.21
C ARG A 11 -18.02 -4.68 19.33
N ASP A 12 -18.21 -5.09 20.60
CA ASP A 12 -17.85 -4.28 21.75
C ASP A 12 -16.35 -3.96 21.78
N ASN A 13 -15.51 -4.97 21.49
CA ASN A 13 -14.07 -4.79 21.42
C ASN A 13 -13.68 -3.83 20.28
N ALA A 14 -14.28 -4.01 19.11
CA ALA A 14 -14.04 -3.14 17.95
C ALA A 14 -14.44 -1.68 18.25
N VAL A 15 -15.59 -1.48 18.86
CA VAL A 15 -16.09 -0.13 19.23
C VAL A 15 -15.21 0.48 20.31
N ASN A 16 -14.78 -0.29 21.32
CA ASN A 16 -13.88 0.21 22.39
C ASN A 16 -12.55 0.68 21.81
N ILE A 17 -11.91 -0.12 20.96
CA ILE A 17 -10.65 0.26 20.28
C ILE A 17 -10.86 1.51 19.42
N ARG A 18 -11.92 1.54 18.61
CA ARG A 18 -12.28 2.73 17.83
C ARG A 18 -12.41 3.98 18.71
N ASN A 19 -13.15 3.88 19.81
CA ASN A 19 -13.37 5.01 20.70
C ASN A 19 -12.09 5.53 21.34
N VAL A 20 -11.16 4.63 21.69
CA VAL A 20 -9.83 5.00 22.19
C VAL A 20 -9.05 5.78 21.14
N LEU A 21 -9.00 5.31 19.90
CA LEU A 21 -8.29 5.96 18.80
C LEU A 21 -8.92 7.33 18.46
N VAL A 22 -10.24 7.41 18.41
CA VAL A 22 -10.94 8.66 18.13
C VAL A 22 -10.71 9.70 19.26
N ARG A 23 -10.71 9.28 20.54
CA ARG A 23 -10.37 10.18 21.64
C ARG A 23 -8.93 10.68 21.61
N ALA A 24 -8.02 9.91 21.02
CA ALA A 24 -6.64 10.33 20.77
C ALA A 24 -6.49 11.24 19.51
N GLY A 25 -7.60 11.61 18.86
CA GLY A 25 -7.58 12.48 17.69
C GLY A 25 -7.33 11.77 16.36
N MET A 26 -7.40 10.42 16.34
CA MET A 26 -7.22 9.63 15.12
C MET A 26 -8.56 9.39 14.42
N GLU A 27 -8.56 9.48 13.10
CA GLU A 27 -9.75 9.18 12.28
C GLU A 27 -9.78 7.68 11.96
N VAL A 28 -10.79 6.98 12.49
CA VAL A 28 -11.05 5.58 12.17
C VAL A 28 -12.01 5.51 10.99
N SER A 29 -11.51 5.04 9.84
CA SER A 29 -12.26 5.03 8.58
C SER A 29 -13.32 3.93 8.52
N ALA A 30 -13.07 2.77 9.15
CA ALA A 30 -14.02 1.67 9.18
C ALA A 30 -13.89 0.79 10.44
N VAL A 31 -15.03 0.19 10.84
CA VAL A 31 -15.09 -0.84 11.89
C VAL A 31 -15.73 -2.09 11.30
N CYS A 32 -15.00 -3.20 11.35
CA CYS A 32 -15.39 -4.48 10.77
C CYS A 32 -15.44 -5.59 11.82
N LEU A 33 -16.17 -6.66 11.53
CA LEU A 33 -16.23 -7.87 12.36
C LEU A 33 -15.59 -9.07 11.66
N THR A 34 -15.38 -8.95 10.34
CA THR A 34 -14.87 -10.01 9.46
C THR A 34 -13.71 -9.49 8.62
N GLY A 35 -12.79 -10.39 8.26
CA GLY A 35 -11.67 -10.08 7.36
C GLY A 35 -12.15 -9.78 5.94
N ALA A 36 -13.15 -10.51 5.44
CA ALA A 36 -13.75 -10.25 4.13
C ALA A 36 -14.23 -8.80 3.99
N LYS A 37 -14.81 -8.23 5.06
CA LYS A 37 -15.24 -6.83 5.07
C LYS A 37 -14.06 -5.86 5.00
N VAL A 38 -12.93 -6.19 5.65
CA VAL A 38 -11.69 -5.40 5.56
C VAL A 38 -11.19 -5.36 4.13
N LEU A 39 -11.12 -6.50 3.44
CA LEU A 39 -10.64 -6.60 2.06
C LEU A 39 -11.48 -5.76 1.10
N GLN A 40 -12.80 -5.69 1.27
CA GLN A 40 -13.67 -4.81 0.48
C GLN A 40 -13.30 -3.31 0.61
N TYR A 41 -12.86 -2.87 1.79
CA TYR A 41 -12.38 -1.50 1.97
C TYR A 41 -10.99 -1.29 1.38
N VAL A 42 -10.12 -2.28 1.55
CA VAL A 42 -8.74 -2.26 1.04
C VAL A 42 -8.69 -2.12 -0.47
N ASP A 43 -9.60 -2.74 -1.22
CA ASP A 43 -9.70 -2.61 -2.67
C ASP A 43 -9.94 -1.16 -3.14
N ASN A 44 -10.52 -0.34 -2.28
CA ASN A 44 -10.83 1.06 -2.59
C ASN A 44 -9.77 2.05 -2.07
N TRP A 45 -8.82 1.59 -1.25
CA TRP A 45 -7.83 2.44 -0.60
C TRP A 45 -6.41 2.03 -0.95
N SER A 46 -5.53 2.99 -1.12
CA SER A 46 -4.15 2.75 -1.55
C SER A 46 -3.20 2.37 -0.42
N ASP A 47 -3.50 2.78 0.80
CA ASP A 47 -2.69 2.54 2.00
C ASP A 47 -3.56 2.63 3.26
N GLY A 48 -3.13 1.99 4.34
CA GLY A 48 -3.83 2.04 5.61
C GLY A 48 -3.24 1.15 6.70
N ILE A 49 -3.84 1.22 7.87
CA ILE A 49 -3.49 0.44 9.05
C ILE A 49 -4.69 -0.40 9.46
N VAL A 50 -4.50 -1.70 9.62
CA VAL A 50 -5.52 -2.63 10.09
C VAL A 50 -5.21 -3.01 11.52
N VAL A 51 -6.05 -2.60 12.46
CA VAL A 51 -5.98 -3.01 13.88
C VAL A 51 -6.88 -4.21 14.07
N CYS A 52 -6.31 -5.38 14.33
CA CYS A 52 -7.04 -6.65 14.38
C CYS A 52 -6.78 -7.47 15.63
N GLY A 53 -7.73 -8.36 15.95
CA GLY A 53 -7.54 -9.44 16.92
C GLY A 53 -6.88 -10.67 16.28
N TYR A 54 -6.43 -11.62 17.11
CA TYR A 54 -5.78 -12.85 16.68
C TYR A 54 -6.66 -13.72 15.74
N ARG A 55 -7.94 -13.81 16.02
CA ARG A 55 -8.91 -14.56 15.23
C ARG A 55 -10.15 -13.72 14.98
N LEU A 56 -10.55 -13.63 13.74
CA LEU A 56 -11.79 -12.99 13.30
C LEU A 56 -12.92 -14.05 13.22
N GLN A 57 -14.09 -13.64 12.77
CA GLN A 57 -15.21 -14.57 12.64
C GLN A 57 -15.04 -15.54 11.46
N ASP A 58 -14.35 -15.10 10.42
CA ASP A 58 -14.21 -15.77 9.13
C ASP A 58 -12.78 -16.27 8.84
N MET A 59 -11.75 -15.66 9.44
CA MET A 59 -10.34 -15.99 9.18
C MET A 59 -9.43 -15.66 10.36
N GLN A 60 -8.17 -16.10 10.29
CA GLN A 60 -7.11 -15.69 11.21
C GLN A 60 -6.36 -14.44 10.69
N TYR A 61 -5.64 -13.77 11.60
CA TYR A 61 -4.85 -12.59 11.24
C TYR A 61 -3.77 -12.89 10.18
N THR A 62 -3.24 -14.11 10.16
CA THR A 62 -2.25 -14.55 9.16
C THR A 62 -2.85 -14.60 7.77
N GLU A 63 -4.03 -15.20 7.63
CA GLU A 63 -4.77 -15.26 6.36
C GLU A 63 -5.15 -13.86 5.88
N LEU A 64 -5.59 -13.01 6.80
CA LEU A 64 -5.87 -11.61 6.49
C LEU A 64 -4.59 -10.88 6.03
N ARG A 65 -3.44 -11.11 6.70
CA ARG A 65 -2.17 -10.49 6.32
C ARG A 65 -1.72 -10.90 4.92
N GLU A 66 -1.84 -12.16 4.57
CA GLU A 66 -1.50 -12.67 3.23
C GLU A 66 -2.36 -12.05 2.13
N ALA A 67 -3.64 -11.78 2.45
CA ALA A 67 -4.56 -11.15 1.51
C ALA A 67 -4.41 -9.62 1.42
N LEU A 68 -3.72 -8.99 2.38
CA LEU A 68 -3.51 -7.54 2.40
C LEU A 68 -2.36 -7.12 1.49
N PRO A 69 -2.49 -6.03 0.71
CA PRO A 69 -1.39 -5.43 -0.02
C PRO A 69 -0.26 -4.97 0.92
N PHE A 70 0.98 -4.93 0.41
CA PHE A 70 2.15 -4.45 1.16
C PHE A 70 2.06 -2.98 1.62
N SER A 71 1.12 -2.21 1.06
CA SER A 71 0.87 -0.84 1.46
C SER A 71 0.05 -0.70 2.74
N PHE A 72 -0.46 -1.83 3.27
CA PHE A 72 -1.20 -1.88 4.52
C PHE A 72 -0.34 -2.50 5.61
N ASP A 73 -0.22 -1.80 6.73
CA ASP A 73 0.38 -2.32 7.96
C ASP A 73 -0.70 -2.93 8.85
N MET A 74 -0.32 -3.94 9.62
CA MET A 74 -1.25 -4.62 10.53
C MET A 74 -0.78 -4.47 11.98
N LEU A 75 -1.67 -4.04 12.86
CA LEU A 75 -1.48 -4.06 14.31
C LEU A 75 -2.29 -5.20 14.91
N LEU A 76 -1.59 -6.25 15.35
CA LEU A 76 -2.18 -7.41 16.00
C LEU A 76 -2.32 -7.17 17.49
N VAL A 77 -3.55 -7.22 17.99
CA VAL A 77 -3.86 -7.13 19.42
C VAL A 77 -4.21 -8.51 19.94
N ALA A 78 -3.29 -9.14 20.66
CA ALA A 78 -3.48 -10.50 21.17
C ALA A 78 -2.60 -10.78 22.40
N PRO A 79 -2.92 -11.83 23.20
CA PRO A 79 -2.02 -12.30 24.24
C PRO A 79 -0.66 -12.72 23.65
N PRO A 80 0.47 -12.42 24.33
CA PRO A 80 1.82 -12.77 23.84
C PRO A 80 1.97 -14.26 23.50
N SER A 81 1.28 -15.14 24.23
CA SER A 81 1.29 -16.60 23.99
C SER A 81 0.76 -17.02 22.62
N LYS A 82 0.07 -16.14 21.90
CA LYS A 82 -0.52 -16.43 20.58
C LYS A 82 0.38 -16.02 19.40
N TRP A 83 1.50 -15.29 19.65
CA TRP A 83 2.41 -14.79 18.63
C TRP A 83 3.87 -14.80 19.11
N MET A 84 4.21 -15.78 19.97
CA MET A 84 5.60 -15.98 20.44
C MET A 84 6.55 -16.38 19.32
N ASP A 85 6.03 -16.97 18.24
CA ASP A 85 6.77 -17.20 17.01
C ASP A 85 6.82 -15.91 16.18
N GLU A 86 7.77 -15.80 15.28
CA GLU A 86 8.00 -14.59 14.48
C GLU A 86 6.72 -14.06 13.82
N LEU A 87 6.43 -12.79 14.05
CA LEU A 87 5.33 -12.11 13.38
C LEU A 87 5.65 -11.94 11.89
N PRO A 88 4.67 -12.13 10.99
CA PRO A 88 4.86 -11.89 9.57
C PRO A 88 5.31 -10.45 9.29
N GLU A 89 6.00 -10.23 8.18
CA GLU A 89 6.43 -8.90 7.75
C GLU A 89 5.24 -7.95 7.63
N GLY A 90 5.40 -6.74 8.19
CA GLY A 90 4.34 -5.72 8.22
C GLY A 90 3.26 -5.96 9.28
N VAL A 91 3.50 -6.84 10.24
CA VAL A 91 2.65 -7.04 11.43
C VAL A 91 3.39 -6.58 12.68
N VAL A 92 2.77 -5.71 13.46
CA VAL A 92 3.26 -5.29 14.77
C VAL A 92 2.34 -5.87 15.84
N GLY A 93 2.91 -6.53 16.86
CA GLY A 93 2.15 -7.13 17.95
C GLY A 93 1.98 -6.16 19.12
N LEU A 94 0.77 -6.06 19.63
CA LEU A 94 0.44 -5.34 20.87
C LEU A 94 -0.11 -6.34 21.90
N PRO A 95 0.58 -6.52 23.04
CA PRO A 95 0.18 -7.50 24.05
C PRO A 95 -1.09 -7.09 24.79
N LEU A 96 -1.89 -8.09 25.16
CA LEU A 96 -2.99 -7.91 26.12
C LEU A 96 -2.46 -8.07 27.56
N PRO A 97 -2.96 -7.28 28.54
CA PRO A 97 -4.02 -6.26 28.45
C PRO A 97 -3.54 -4.99 27.74
N ILE A 98 -4.41 -4.39 26.93
CA ILE A 98 -4.08 -3.20 26.15
C ILE A 98 -3.94 -1.99 27.09
N LYS A 99 -2.80 -1.32 27.00
CA LYS A 99 -2.64 0.03 27.55
C LYS A 99 -2.99 1.04 26.45
N ILE A 100 -3.81 2.01 26.79
CA ILE A 100 -4.27 3.05 25.86
C ILE A 100 -3.09 3.77 25.20
N TYR A 101 -2.09 4.10 26.00
CA TYR A 101 -0.88 4.76 25.52
C TYR A 101 -0.12 3.92 24.48
N ASP A 102 0.06 2.62 24.76
CA ASP A 102 0.79 1.73 23.83
C ASP A 102 0.03 1.57 22.49
N LEU A 103 -1.30 1.48 22.54
CA LEU A 103 -2.12 1.41 21.35
C LEU A 103 -1.99 2.68 20.50
N VAL A 104 -2.15 3.83 21.12
CA VAL A 104 -2.09 5.13 20.43
C VAL A 104 -0.70 5.37 19.86
N SER A 105 0.36 5.22 20.65
CA SER A 105 1.74 5.44 20.19
C SER A 105 2.16 4.48 19.06
N THR A 106 1.70 3.23 19.11
CA THR A 106 2.00 2.27 18.04
C THR A 106 1.29 2.63 16.73
N VAL A 107 0.02 3.03 16.79
CA VAL A 107 -0.71 3.47 15.59
C VAL A 107 -0.09 4.76 15.02
N GLU A 108 0.30 5.73 15.85
CA GLU A 108 1.01 6.94 15.42
C GLU A 108 2.34 6.61 14.72
N MET A 109 3.11 5.69 15.28
CA MET A 109 4.38 5.24 14.70
C MET A 109 4.14 4.61 13.30
N LEU A 110 3.13 3.77 13.16
CA LEU A 110 2.77 3.16 11.88
C LEU A 110 2.33 4.22 10.87
N GLN A 111 1.50 5.19 11.26
CA GLN A 111 1.09 6.30 10.39
C GLN A 111 2.29 7.10 9.90
N GLN A 112 3.22 7.47 10.79
CA GLN A 112 4.44 8.19 10.41
C GLN A 112 5.32 7.38 9.46
N SER A 113 5.43 6.06 9.68
CA SER A 113 6.17 5.16 8.80
C SER A 113 5.57 5.13 7.39
N GLN A 114 4.25 5.01 7.28
CA GLN A 114 3.54 5.04 6.01
C GLN A 114 3.68 6.38 5.28
N GLU A 115 3.57 7.49 5.99
CA GLU A 115 3.77 8.81 5.40
C GLU A 115 5.18 8.98 4.82
N ARG A 116 6.21 8.51 5.53
CA ARG A 116 7.60 8.50 5.04
C ARG A 116 7.76 7.62 3.80
N ALA A 117 7.17 6.43 3.81
CA ALA A 117 7.20 5.52 2.66
C ALA A 117 6.48 6.14 1.44
N ARG A 118 5.33 6.79 1.66
CA ARG A 118 4.55 7.51 0.63
C ARG A 118 5.34 8.68 0.04
N LYS A 119 6.01 9.47 0.88
CA LYS A 119 6.88 10.58 0.41
C LYS A 119 8.02 10.04 -0.46
N LYS A 120 8.71 8.98 -0.03
CA LYS A 120 9.78 8.34 -0.81
C LYS A 120 9.28 7.80 -2.15
N ARG A 121 8.11 7.15 -2.20
CA ARG A 121 7.49 6.68 -3.47
C ARG A 121 7.22 7.84 -4.41
N LYS A 122 6.67 8.93 -3.89
CA LYS A 122 6.35 10.13 -4.68
C LYS A 122 7.61 10.80 -5.24
N GLU A 123 8.68 10.89 -4.44
CA GLU A 123 9.97 11.42 -4.90
C GLU A 123 10.63 10.52 -5.96
N ARG A 124 10.60 9.19 -5.78
CA ARG A 124 11.12 8.24 -6.77
C ARG A 124 10.35 8.33 -8.09
N SER A 125 9.02 8.44 -8.04
CA SER A 125 8.18 8.63 -9.22
C SER A 125 8.49 9.94 -9.93
N ARG A 126 8.66 11.05 -9.20
CA ARG A 126 9.07 12.35 -9.77
C ARG A 126 10.43 12.25 -10.46
N LYS A 127 11.45 11.71 -9.77
CA LYS A 127 12.79 11.56 -10.33
C LYS A 127 12.81 10.69 -11.58
N ARG A 128 11.98 9.63 -11.62
CA ARG A 128 11.86 8.77 -12.81
C ARG A 128 11.22 9.53 -13.97
N ASN A 129 10.12 10.23 -13.72
CA ASN A 129 9.46 11.05 -14.74
C ASN A 129 10.37 12.16 -15.28
N ASP A 130 11.16 12.82 -14.42
CA ASP A 130 12.11 13.85 -14.83
C ASP A 130 13.26 13.25 -15.66
N ALA A 131 13.76 12.06 -15.31
CA ALA A 131 14.78 11.35 -16.08
C ALA A 131 14.25 10.87 -17.44
N GLU A 132 13.05 10.30 -17.47
CA GLU A 132 12.37 9.90 -18.71
C GLU A 132 12.12 11.11 -19.63
N LYS A 133 11.68 12.23 -19.07
CA LYS A 133 11.47 13.46 -19.82
C LYS A 133 12.78 13.97 -20.43
N LYS A 134 13.89 13.99 -19.67
CA LYS A 134 15.21 14.35 -20.19
C LYS A 134 15.67 13.46 -21.32
N LEU A 135 15.45 12.15 -21.21
CA LEU A 135 15.78 11.18 -22.28
C LEU A 135 14.97 11.44 -23.55
N VAL A 136 13.69 11.71 -23.41
CA VAL A 136 12.82 12.07 -24.55
C VAL A 136 13.26 13.37 -25.20
N ASP A 137 13.61 14.41 -24.41
CA ASP A 137 14.09 15.68 -24.90
C ASP A 137 15.45 15.55 -25.62
N GLN A 138 16.38 14.72 -25.11
CA GLN A 138 17.63 14.41 -25.75
C GLN A 138 17.42 13.64 -27.07
N ALA A 139 16.51 12.65 -27.09
CA ALA A 139 16.18 11.90 -28.29
C ALA A 139 15.56 12.80 -29.39
N LYS A 140 14.67 13.72 -28.99
CA LYS A 140 14.13 14.74 -29.90
C LYS A 140 15.25 15.61 -30.50
N ALA A 141 16.15 16.14 -29.66
CA ALA A 141 17.25 16.98 -30.12
C ALA A 141 18.14 16.27 -31.15
N LEU A 142 18.46 14.98 -30.91
CA LEU A 142 19.23 14.16 -31.84
C LEU A 142 18.51 13.92 -33.18
N LEU A 143 17.19 13.69 -33.14
CA LEU A 143 16.40 13.51 -34.36
C LEU A 143 16.29 14.81 -35.16
N MET A 144 16.15 15.95 -34.50
CA MET A 144 16.14 17.26 -35.13
C MET A 144 17.49 17.56 -35.82
N GLU A 145 18.61 17.25 -35.13
CA GLU A 145 19.96 17.52 -35.65
C GLU A 145 20.34 16.58 -36.79
N ARG A 146 20.09 15.26 -36.66
CA ARG A 146 20.51 14.27 -37.64
C ARG A 146 19.61 14.15 -38.85
N ASN A 147 18.29 14.29 -38.65
CA ASN A 147 17.28 14.05 -39.68
C ASN A 147 16.59 15.32 -40.16
N ASN A 148 17.05 16.48 -39.68
CA ASN A 148 16.45 17.80 -40.04
C ASN A 148 14.94 17.86 -39.80
N MET A 149 14.47 17.16 -38.76
CA MET A 149 13.06 17.11 -38.38
C MET A 149 12.67 18.31 -37.51
N SER A 150 11.42 18.74 -37.63
CA SER A 150 10.83 19.66 -36.69
C SER A 150 10.57 18.99 -35.33
N GLU A 151 10.35 19.76 -34.27
CA GLU A 151 10.09 19.21 -32.93
C GLU A 151 8.83 18.32 -32.92
N ASP A 152 7.78 18.73 -33.64
CA ASP A 152 6.54 17.95 -33.75
C ASP A 152 6.73 16.63 -34.51
N GLU A 153 7.56 16.62 -35.53
CA GLU A 153 7.89 15.40 -36.30
C GLU A 153 8.74 14.45 -35.47
N ALA A 154 9.73 14.94 -34.73
CA ALA A 154 10.54 14.17 -33.82
C ALA A 154 9.70 13.54 -32.70
N HIS A 155 8.74 14.30 -32.15
CA HIS A 155 7.82 13.80 -31.13
C HIS A 155 6.92 12.68 -31.65
N ARG A 156 6.31 12.86 -32.80
CA ARG A 156 5.49 11.82 -33.46
C ARG A 156 6.29 10.56 -33.83
N TYR A 157 7.52 10.74 -34.28
CA TYR A 157 8.43 9.64 -34.57
C TYR A 157 8.73 8.79 -33.32
N LEU A 158 9.05 9.42 -32.18
CA LEU A 158 9.31 8.73 -30.91
C LEU A 158 8.05 8.01 -30.39
N GLN A 159 6.89 8.63 -30.50
CA GLN A 159 5.61 7.98 -30.13
C GLN A 159 5.33 6.74 -30.97
N LYS A 160 5.53 6.83 -32.27
CA LYS A 160 5.28 5.73 -33.21
C LYS A 160 6.28 4.58 -33.00
N SER A 161 7.55 4.89 -32.76
CA SER A 161 8.60 3.90 -32.45
C SER A 161 8.36 3.19 -31.12
N SER A 162 7.92 3.89 -30.08
CA SER A 162 7.59 3.28 -28.79
C SER A 162 6.37 2.35 -28.90
N CYS A 163 5.38 2.68 -29.73
CA CYS A 163 4.21 1.84 -29.96
C CYS A 163 4.57 0.54 -30.71
N LEU A 164 5.53 0.59 -31.63
CA LEU A 164 6.01 -0.60 -32.37
C LEU A 164 6.83 -1.56 -31.50
N LEU A 165 7.53 -1.06 -30.49
CA LEU A 165 8.28 -1.90 -29.55
C LEU A 165 7.36 -2.68 -28.58
N TYR A 166 6.16 -2.17 -28.32
CA TYR A 166 5.16 -2.85 -27.48
C TYR A 166 4.32 -3.90 -28.24
N THR A 167 4.33 -3.89 -29.58
CA THR A 167 3.61 -4.85 -30.42
C THR A 167 4.50 -5.97 -30.97
N SER A 168 5.70 -6.20 -30.41
CA SER A 168 6.51 -7.36 -30.72
C SER A 168 5.79 -8.63 -30.25
N PRO A 169 5.44 -9.56 -31.15
CA PRO A 169 4.75 -10.80 -30.75
C PRO A 169 5.64 -11.60 -29.81
N SER A 170 5.04 -12.08 -28.73
CA SER A 170 5.67 -13.00 -27.78
C SER A 170 6.24 -14.22 -28.54
N PRO A 171 7.49 -14.68 -28.25
CA PRO A 171 8.11 -15.81 -28.97
C PRO A 171 7.49 -17.18 -28.64
N ARG A 172 6.20 -17.27 -28.35
CA ARG A 172 5.51 -18.51 -27.98
C ARG A 172 4.63 -19.15 -29.06
N ASP A 173 4.51 -18.56 -30.26
CA ASP A 173 3.77 -19.18 -31.36
C ASP A 173 4.73 -19.63 -32.47
N GLY A 174 5.41 -20.74 -32.23
CA GLY A 174 6.26 -21.37 -33.22
C GLY A 174 6.90 -22.66 -32.76
N LEU A 175 6.10 -23.67 -32.40
CA LEU A 175 6.49 -25.08 -32.44
C LEU A 175 5.21 -25.93 -32.51
N LEU A 176 4.81 -26.25 -33.71
CA LEU A 176 4.24 -27.55 -34.08
C LEU A 176 5.39 -28.50 -34.31
#